data_b4b37d31b4962a32cc28c823982e86eb
#
_entry.id   b4b37d31b4962a32cc28c823982e86eb
#
_cell.length_a   1.000
_cell.length_b   1.000
_cell.length_c   1.000
_cell.angle_alpha   90.00
_cell.angle_beta   90.00
_cell.angle_gamma   90.00
#
_symmetry.space_group_name_H-M   'P 1'
#
loop_
_entity.id
_entity.type
_entity.pdbx_description
1 polymer ?
#
loop_
_entity_poly.entity_id
_entity_poly.type
_entity_poly.pdbx_seq_one_letter_code
_entity_poly.pdbx_strand_id
1 'polypeptide(L)'
;LPASSLWRDQAPAELLTEIVKPAAVAATVPQDIALQHRQPVAEPQVSPQENSVESPAEPVTPAAPVEVQPALQIDAFHLQAIATEQYTIVLDATHINESQQQLWRNIQRAAQAEFFELNWPFALPELQDGRAVSVYVQGFLDAIALEKKIIVLGQLPHVQLTQATALPTLAEMLEQPLLKKQLWQAMQD
;
A
#
# COMPACT_ATOMS: atom_id res chain seq x y z
N LEU A 1 -43.68 -19.07 47.59
CA LEU A 1 -43.89 -19.87 46.38
C LEU A 1 -42.97 -19.35 45.29
N PRO A 2 -42.08 -20.17 44.72
CA PRO A 2 -41.15 -19.75 43.67
C PRO A 2 -41.80 -19.92 42.29
N ALA A 3 -41.72 -18.92 41.44
CA ALA A 3 -42.05 -19.01 40.03
C ALA A 3 -40.85 -19.55 39.26
N SER A 4 -41.01 -20.74 38.74
CA SER A 4 -40.03 -21.40 37.85
C SER A 4 -40.11 -20.78 36.45
N SER A 5 -39.04 -20.15 36.05
CA SER A 5 -38.85 -19.72 34.65
C SER A 5 -38.28 -20.89 33.84
N LEU A 6 -39.13 -21.46 32.98
CA LEU A 6 -38.78 -22.46 32.00
C LEU A 6 -38.11 -21.75 30.81
N TRP A 7 -36.82 -21.87 30.72
CA TRP A 7 -36.11 -21.65 29.48
C TRP A 7 -36.22 -22.91 28.63
N ARG A 8 -36.96 -22.80 27.53
CA ARG A 8 -37.03 -23.85 26.50
C ARG A 8 -35.80 -23.76 25.65
N ASP A 9 -35.00 -24.81 25.73
CA ASP A 9 -34.02 -25.15 24.71
C ASP A 9 -34.73 -25.37 23.38
N GLN A 10 -34.59 -24.43 22.45
CA GLN A 10 -34.91 -24.67 21.04
C GLN A 10 -33.57 -24.79 20.32
N ALA A 11 -33.22 -26.02 20.00
CA ALA A 11 -32.15 -26.30 19.06
C ALA A 11 -32.46 -25.67 17.69
N PRO A 12 -31.51 -24.97 17.04
CA PRO A 12 -31.71 -24.47 15.70
C PRO A 12 -31.79 -25.62 14.72
N ALA A 13 -32.85 -25.61 13.92
CA ALA A 13 -33.08 -26.55 12.84
C ALA A 13 -31.88 -26.52 11.85
N GLU A 14 -31.37 -27.68 11.51
CA GLU A 14 -30.40 -27.92 10.47
C GLU A 14 -30.92 -27.40 9.14
N LEU A 15 -30.35 -26.28 8.66
CA LEU A 15 -30.51 -25.87 7.27
C LEU A 15 -29.57 -26.71 6.41
N LEU A 16 -30.16 -27.69 5.73
CA LEU A 16 -29.55 -28.45 4.64
C LEU A 16 -29.05 -27.46 3.59
N THR A 17 -27.76 -27.27 3.51
CA THR A 17 -27.11 -26.55 2.40
C THR A 17 -27.12 -27.47 1.18
N GLU A 18 -28.03 -27.20 0.29
CA GLU A 18 -28.05 -27.74 -1.06
C GLU A 18 -26.83 -27.25 -1.82
N ILE A 19 -25.91 -28.17 -2.09
CA ILE A 19 -24.70 -27.92 -2.89
C ILE A 19 -25.14 -27.76 -4.34
N VAL A 20 -25.30 -26.54 -4.80
CA VAL A 20 -25.46 -26.21 -6.22
C VAL A 20 -24.10 -26.34 -6.89
N LYS A 21 -23.93 -27.42 -7.64
CA LYS A 21 -22.81 -27.70 -8.52
C LYS A 21 -22.79 -26.66 -9.66
N PRO A 22 -21.73 -25.87 -9.86
CA PRO A 22 -21.67 -24.99 -11.03
C PRO A 22 -21.46 -25.83 -12.29
N ALA A 23 -22.39 -25.69 -13.21
CA ALA A 23 -22.28 -26.24 -14.56
C ALA A 23 -21.15 -25.52 -15.31
N ALA A 24 -20.27 -26.30 -15.89
CA ALA A 24 -19.23 -25.82 -16.79
C ALA A 24 -19.85 -25.20 -18.04
N VAL A 25 -19.73 -23.89 -18.18
CA VAL A 25 -20.04 -23.20 -19.44
C VAL A 25 -18.79 -23.21 -20.29
N ALA A 26 -18.79 -24.04 -21.33
CA ALA A 26 -17.79 -24.03 -22.38
C ALA A 26 -17.83 -22.69 -23.11
N ALA A 27 -16.81 -21.87 -22.95
CA ALA A 27 -16.62 -20.67 -23.76
C ALA A 27 -16.06 -21.08 -25.12
N THR A 28 -16.91 -21.00 -26.12
CA THR A 28 -16.56 -21.11 -27.55
C THR A 28 -15.76 -19.86 -27.93
N VAL A 29 -14.53 -20.06 -28.33
CA VAL A 29 -13.67 -19.02 -28.91
C VAL A 29 -14.05 -18.88 -30.40
N PRO A 30 -14.43 -17.73 -30.93
CA PRO A 30 -14.44 -17.50 -32.36
C PRO A 30 -13.03 -17.14 -32.82
N GLN A 31 -12.35 -18.08 -33.45
CA GLN A 31 -11.32 -17.78 -34.42
C GLN A 31 -12.01 -17.32 -35.69
N ASP A 32 -11.87 -16.08 -36.05
CA ASP A 32 -11.76 -15.64 -37.46
C ASP A 32 -11.51 -14.12 -37.46
N ILE A 33 -10.27 -13.69 -37.62
CA ILE A 33 -9.96 -12.41 -38.23
C ILE A 33 -8.92 -12.68 -39.30
N ALA A 34 -9.44 -12.60 -40.51
CA ALA A 34 -8.79 -12.82 -41.77
C ALA A 34 -7.51 -11.98 -41.92
N LEU A 35 -6.49 -12.65 -42.45
CA LEU A 35 -5.34 -12.07 -43.15
C LEU A 35 -5.81 -11.13 -44.25
N GLN A 36 -5.70 -9.83 -44.07
CA GLN A 36 -5.75 -8.88 -45.17
C GLN A 36 -4.35 -8.47 -45.57
N HIS A 37 -3.98 -8.99 -46.69
CA HIS A 37 -3.16 -8.43 -47.78
C HIS A 37 -2.33 -7.20 -47.42
N ARG A 38 -1.03 -7.41 -47.24
CA ARG A 38 -0.01 -6.37 -47.49
C ARG A 38 0.31 -6.38 -48.95
N GLN A 39 -0.12 -5.36 -49.69
CA GLN A 39 0.42 -5.02 -50.97
C GLN A 39 1.85 -4.47 -50.82
N PRO A 40 2.78 -4.85 -51.71
CA PRO A 40 4.12 -4.26 -51.72
C PRO A 40 4.07 -2.89 -52.37
N VAL A 41 4.39 -1.86 -51.58
CA VAL A 41 4.66 -0.51 -52.14
C VAL A 41 6.11 -0.46 -52.56
N ALA A 42 6.28 -0.02 -53.79
CA ALA A 42 7.52 0.11 -54.53
C ALA A 42 8.63 0.88 -53.81
N GLU A 43 9.85 0.37 -53.89
CA GLU A 43 11.10 1.06 -53.60
C GLU A 43 11.24 2.35 -54.45
N PRO A 44 11.62 3.47 -53.86
CA PRO A 44 12.35 4.49 -54.55
C PRO A 44 13.85 4.26 -54.36
N GLN A 45 14.53 3.95 -55.41
CA GLN A 45 15.97 4.02 -55.54
C GLN A 45 16.43 5.44 -55.19
N VAL A 46 17.28 5.55 -54.16
CA VAL A 46 18.07 6.75 -53.94
C VAL A 46 19.53 6.37 -54.04
N SER A 47 20.17 7.01 -55.00
CA SER A 47 21.58 6.94 -55.33
C SER A 47 22.49 7.21 -54.12
N PRO A 48 23.69 6.64 -54.10
CA PRO A 48 24.66 6.86 -53.04
C PRO A 48 25.26 8.26 -53.17
N GLN A 49 24.96 9.16 -52.24
CA GLN A 49 25.80 10.30 -51.97
C GLN A 49 26.81 9.92 -50.91
N GLU A 50 28.01 9.71 -51.38
CA GLU A 50 29.24 9.75 -50.62
C GLU A 50 29.37 11.13 -49.96
N ASN A 51 29.11 11.21 -48.65
CA ASN A 51 29.57 12.34 -47.86
C ASN A 51 30.39 11.76 -46.67
N SER A 52 31.66 11.62 -46.99
CA SER A 52 32.76 11.42 -46.08
C SER A 52 32.84 12.65 -45.17
N VAL A 53 32.28 12.57 -43.98
CA VAL A 53 32.67 13.43 -42.88
C VAL A 53 33.18 12.51 -41.80
N GLU A 54 34.49 12.34 -41.82
CA GLU A 54 35.31 11.80 -40.76
C GLU A 54 35.18 12.72 -39.55
N SER A 55 34.26 12.36 -38.65
CA SER A 55 34.19 12.94 -37.29
C SER A 55 35.22 12.20 -36.45
N PRO A 56 36.17 12.89 -35.83
CA PRO A 56 37.11 12.23 -34.94
C PRO A 56 36.38 11.58 -33.80
N ALA A 57 36.51 10.27 -33.68
CA ALA A 57 36.06 9.53 -32.51
C ALA A 57 36.72 10.12 -31.25
N GLU A 58 35.97 10.85 -30.46
CA GLU A 58 36.41 11.19 -29.12
C GLU A 58 36.71 9.89 -28.37
N PRO A 59 37.86 9.79 -27.69
CA PRO A 59 38.19 8.61 -26.94
C PRO A 59 37.16 8.49 -25.80
N VAL A 60 36.32 7.45 -25.86
CA VAL A 60 35.46 7.05 -24.72
C VAL A 60 36.41 6.76 -23.55
N THR A 61 36.56 7.74 -22.68
CA THR A 61 37.23 7.55 -21.40
C THR A 61 36.51 6.40 -20.68
N PRO A 62 37.22 5.32 -20.30
CA PRO A 62 36.58 4.25 -19.54
C PRO A 62 35.97 4.87 -18.28
N ALA A 63 34.64 4.68 -18.08
CA ALA A 63 33.97 5.14 -16.88
C ALA A 63 34.74 4.57 -15.67
N ALA A 64 35.18 5.46 -14.78
CA ALA A 64 35.80 5.04 -13.54
C ALA A 64 34.93 4.01 -12.83
N PRO A 65 35.50 3.00 -12.15
CA PRO A 65 34.75 2.03 -11.39
C PRO A 65 33.85 2.76 -10.42
N VAL A 66 32.54 2.57 -10.53
CA VAL A 66 31.58 3.10 -9.56
C VAL A 66 31.88 2.38 -8.25
N GLU A 67 32.43 3.08 -7.27
CA GLU A 67 32.60 2.56 -5.92
C GLU A 67 31.20 2.24 -5.37
N VAL A 68 30.86 0.96 -5.30
CA VAL A 68 29.63 0.48 -4.70
C VAL A 68 29.75 0.69 -3.19
N GLN A 69 29.16 1.76 -2.68
CA GLN A 69 29.11 2.01 -1.25
C GLN A 69 28.25 0.94 -0.58
N PRO A 70 28.66 0.40 0.59
CA PRO A 70 27.87 -0.58 1.32
C PRO A 70 26.51 0.03 1.69
N ALA A 71 25.46 -0.82 1.70
CA ALA A 71 24.12 -0.40 2.07
C ALA A 71 24.07 0.15 3.51
N LEU A 72 23.38 1.27 3.69
CA LEU A 72 23.15 1.85 5.00
C LEU A 72 22.19 0.97 5.80
N GLN A 73 22.62 0.50 6.97
CA GLN A 73 21.75 -0.24 7.88
C GLN A 73 20.99 0.73 8.78
N ILE A 74 19.68 0.53 8.90
CA ILE A 74 18.82 1.24 9.84
C ILE A 74 18.00 0.23 10.64
N ASP A 75 17.50 0.65 11.80
CA ASP A 75 16.68 -0.19 12.66
C ASP A 75 15.37 -0.61 11.97
N ALA A 76 14.89 -1.80 12.34
CA ALA A 76 13.61 -2.30 11.85
C ALA A 76 12.46 -1.43 12.39
N PHE A 77 11.47 -1.15 11.55
CA PHE A 77 10.25 -0.45 11.94
C PHE A 77 9.02 -1.02 11.23
N HIS A 78 7.87 -0.73 11.81
CA HIS A 78 6.58 -1.20 11.31
C HIS A 78 5.57 -0.05 11.30
N LEU A 79 5.15 0.38 10.13
CA LEU A 79 4.07 1.37 9.98
C LEU A 79 2.75 0.65 9.73
N GLN A 80 1.71 1.12 10.39
CA GLN A 80 0.34 0.70 10.12
C GLN A 80 -0.49 1.91 9.72
N ALA A 81 -1.38 1.69 8.76
CA ALA A 81 -2.30 2.72 8.31
C ALA A 81 -3.70 2.13 8.09
N ILE A 82 -4.69 2.97 8.25
CA ILE A 82 -6.06 2.69 7.84
C ILE A 82 -6.54 3.82 6.92
N ALA A 83 -7.23 3.46 5.85
CA ALA A 83 -7.73 4.43 4.88
C ALA A 83 -9.23 4.26 4.65
N THR A 84 -9.92 5.38 4.56
CA THR A 84 -11.29 5.52 4.08
C THR A 84 -11.28 6.27 2.74
N GLU A 85 -12.42 6.68 2.24
CA GLU A 85 -12.51 7.54 1.06
C GLU A 85 -12.04 8.98 1.34
N GLN A 86 -12.12 9.46 2.58
CA GLN A 86 -11.91 10.87 2.95
C GLN A 86 -10.56 11.11 3.65
N TYR A 87 -10.09 10.15 4.43
CA TYR A 87 -8.88 10.30 5.23
C TYR A 87 -8.08 9.01 5.33
N THR A 88 -6.80 9.17 5.64
CA THR A 88 -5.88 8.09 5.99
C THR A 88 -5.28 8.39 7.36
N ILE A 89 -5.33 7.43 8.28
CA ILE A 89 -4.68 7.52 9.58
C ILE A 89 -3.48 6.60 9.57
N VAL A 90 -2.33 7.10 9.98
CA VAL A 90 -1.08 6.35 10.02
C VAL A 90 -0.40 6.48 11.36
N LEU A 91 0.29 5.43 11.78
CA LEU A 91 1.07 5.40 13.03
C LEU A 91 2.31 4.50 12.89
N ASP A 92 3.28 4.74 13.74
CA ASP A 92 4.38 3.81 13.98
C ASP A 92 3.92 2.72 14.97
N ALA A 93 3.86 1.48 14.48
CA ALA A 93 3.45 0.32 15.23
C ALA A 93 4.64 -0.51 15.75
N THR A 94 5.88 -0.04 15.62
CA THR A 94 7.10 -0.77 15.99
C THR A 94 7.08 -1.24 17.44
N HIS A 95 6.58 -0.41 18.34
CA HIS A 95 6.62 -0.64 19.80
C HIS A 95 5.24 -0.56 20.48
N ILE A 96 4.14 -0.76 19.73
CA ILE A 96 2.81 -0.74 20.34
C ILE A 96 2.58 -1.98 21.22
N ASN A 97 1.98 -1.77 22.38
CA ASN A 97 1.58 -2.85 23.28
C ASN A 97 0.18 -3.39 22.93
N GLU A 98 -0.23 -4.46 23.61
CA GLU A 98 -1.52 -5.12 23.35
C GLU A 98 -2.74 -4.19 23.54
N SER A 99 -2.72 -3.33 24.57
CA SER A 99 -3.81 -2.37 24.81
C SER A 99 -3.92 -1.32 23.70
N GLN A 100 -2.79 -0.82 23.24
CA GLN A 100 -2.72 0.12 22.10
C GLN A 100 -3.17 -0.56 20.80
N GLN A 101 -2.73 -1.79 20.56
CA GLN A 101 -3.17 -2.58 19.40
C GLN A 101 -4.68 -2.87 19.46
N GLN A 102 -5.23 -3.13 20.64
CA GLN A 102 -6.68 -3.30 20.79
C GLN A 102 -7.43 -1.99 20.48
N LEU A 103 -6.93 -0.85 20.96
CA LEU A 103 -7.50 0.45 20.63
C LEU A 103 -7.44 0.70 19.11
N TRP A 104 -6.32 0.41 18.47
CA TRP A 104 -6.14 0.54 17.03
C TRP A 104 -7.15 -0.29 16.23
N ARG A 105 -7.30 -1.57 16.57
CA ARG A 105 -8.31 -2.44 15.95
C ARG A 105 -9.74 -1.92 16.13
N ASN A 106 -10.04 -1.33 17.28
CA ASN A 106 -11.35 -0.73 17.54
C ASN A 106 -11.59 0.51 16.67
N ILE A 107 -10.57 1.37 16.50
CA ILE A 107 -10.63 2.53 15.61
C ILE A 107 -10.88 2.08 14.16
N GLN A 108 -10.10 1.11 13.68
CA GLN A 108 -10.24 0.54 12.32
C GLN A 108 -11.67 0.02 12.09
N ARG A 109 -12.19 -0.76 13.03
CA ARG A 109 -13.54 -1.32 12.93
C ARG A 109 -14.62 -0.24 12.93
N ALA A 110 -14.50 0.77 13.80
CA ALA A 110 -15.46 1.86 13.89
C ALA A 110 -15.43 2.76 12.65
N ALA A 111 -14.27 2.97 12.05
CA ALA A 111 -14.09 3.71 10.81
C ALA A 111 -14.49 2.91 9.55
N GLN A 112 -14.66 1.60 9.65
CA GLN A 112 -14.84 0.67 8.52
C GLN A 112 -13.76 0.85 7.45
N ALA A 113 -12.53 1.13 7.91
CA ALA A 113 -11.41 1.51 7.06
C ALA A 113 -10.62 0.29 6.57
N GLU A 114 -10.06 0.40 5.39
CA GLU A 114 -9.11 -0.57 4.83
C GLU A 114 -7.78 -0.47 5.56
N PHE A 115 -7.13 -1.62 5.78
CA PHE A 115 -5.88 -1.72 6.53
C PHE A 115 -4.69 -1.90 5.59
N PHE A 116 -3.62 -1.16 5.88
CA PHE A 116 -2.33 -1.21 5.17
C PHE A 116 -1.19 -1.27 6.17
N GLU A 117 -0.09 -1.91 5.75
CA GLU A 117 1.12 -1.96 6.56
C GLU A 117 2.38 -1.86 5.72
N LEU A 118 3.44 -1.32 6.30
CA LEU A 118 4.78 -1.26 5.74
C LEU A 118 5.76 -1.79 6.78
N ASN A 119 6.44 -2.87 6.45
CA ASN A 119 7.45 -3.49 7.31
C ASN A 119 8.86 -3.25 6.76
N TRP A 120 9.75 -2.75 7.59
CA TRP A 120 11.16 -2.62 7.29
C TRP A 120 12.00 -3.52 8.21
N PRO A 121 13.02 -4.25 7.73
CA PRO A 121 13.48 -4.30 6.34
C PRO A 121 12.55 -5.10 5.42
N PHE A 122 12.58 -4.77 4.13
CA PHE A 122 11.86 -5.55 3.12
C PHE A 122 12.45 -6.96 2.97
N ALA A 123 11.65 -7.89 2.44
CA ALA A 123 12.10 -9.26 2.20
C ALA A 123 13.18 -9.36 1.12
N LEU A 124 13.26 -8.40 0.20
CA LEU A 124 14.22 -8.35 -0.90
C LEU A 124 15.48 -7.60 -0.48
N PRO A 125 16.67 -8.25 -0.45
CA PRO A 125 17.93 -7.62 -0.02
C PRO A 125 18.30 -6.36 -0.81
N GLU A 126 17.96 -6.31 -2.11
CA GLU A 126 18.23 -5.20 -2.99
C GLU A 126 17.50 -3.90 -2.58
N LEU A 127 16.41 -4.03 -1.81
CA LEU A 127 15.60 -2.92 -1.33
C LEU A 127 15.93 -2.52 0.13
N GLN A 128 16.96 -3.13 0.73
CA GLN A 128 17.31 -2.90 2.15
C GLN A 128 18.34 -1.78 2.37
N ASP A 129 18.60 -0.93 1.39
CA ASP A 129 19.45 0.24 1.60
C ASP A 129 18.67 1.34 2.33
N GLY A 130 19.06 1.62 3.57
CA GLY A 130 18.43 2.63 4.42
C GLY A 130 18.44 4.05 3.86
N ARG A 131 19.28 4.35 2.85
CA ARG A 131 19.25 5.64 2.14
C ARG A 131 17.96 5.88 1.40
N ALA A 132 17.29 4.81 0.95
CA ALA A 132 16.04 4.89 0.20
C ALA A 132 14.78 4.84 1.09
N VAL A 133 14.92 4.61 2.40
CA VAL A 133 13.78 4.39 3.30
C VAL A 133 12.79 5.55 3.30
N SER A 134 13.26 6.79 3.32
CA SER A 134 12.36 7.95 3.25
C SER A 134 11.50 7.95 1.99
N VAL A 135 12.07 7.53 0.85
CA VAL A 135 11.34 7.41 -0.43
C VAL A 135 10.31 6.29 -0.37
N TYR A 136 10.64 5.16 0.25
CA TYR A 136 9.70 4.04 0.42
C TYR A 136 8.53 4.42 1.32
N VAL A 137 8.81 5.07 2.47
CA VAL A 137 7.75 5.54 3.37
C VAL A 137 6.88 6.59 2.68
N GLN A 138 7.48 7.54 1.97
CA GLN A 138 6.73 8.54 1.22
C GLN A 138 5.87 7.88 0.12
N GLY A 139 6.42 6.97 -0.68
CA GLY A 139 5.68 6.26 -1.72
C GLY A 139 4.54 5.42 -1.18
N PHE A 140 4.71 4.79 0.00
CA PHE A 140 3.63 4.09 0.69
C PHE A 140 2.50 5.04 1.07
N LEU A 141 2.82 6.18 1.67
CA LEU A 141 1.83 7.18 2.08
C LEU A 141 1.12 7.80 0.87
N ASP A 142 1.85 8.13 -0.19
CA ASP A 142 1.28 8.68 -1.43
C ASP A 142 0.31 7.70 -2.09
N ALA A 143 0.61 6.39 -2.03
CA ALA A 143 -0.25 5.37 -2.61
C ALA A 143 -1.59 5.21 -1.87
N ILE A 144 -1.59 5.31 -0.53
CA ILE A 144 -2.80 5.06 0.28
C ILE A 144 -3.58 6.33 0.63
N ALA A 145 -2.92 7.50 0.54
CA ALA A 145 -3.50 8.79 0.95
C ALA A 145 -3.75 9.75 -0.24
N LEU A 146 -3.82 9.22 -1.46
CA LEU A 146 -4.06 10.03 -2.67
C LEU A 146 -5.32 10.89 -2.51
N GLU A 147 -5.14 12.21 -2.56
CA GLU A 147 -6.21 13.23 -2.40
C GLU A 147 -6.99 13.17 -1.07
N LYS A 148 -6.48 12.44 -0.08
CA LYS A 148 -7.12 12.27 1.22
C LYS A 148 -6.41 13.09 2.30
N LYS A 149 -7.15 13.43 3.34
CA LYS A 149 -6.56 14.02 4.55
C LYS A 149 -5.67 12.99 5.25
N ILE A 150 -4.45 13.38 5.59
CA ILE A 150 -3.52 12.53 6.34
C ILE A 150 -3.57 12.91 7.82
N ILE A 151 -3.81 11.94 8.67
CA ILE A 151 -3.79 12.05 10.13
C ILE A 151 -2.66 11.16 10.65
N VAL A 152 -1.74 11.72 11.42
CA VAL A 152 -0.61 10.99 12.00
C VAL A 152 -0.83 10.86 13.50
N LEU A 153 -0.78 9.65 14.03
CA LEU A 153 -0.82 9.39 15.47
C LEU A 153 0.61 9.30 16.02
N GLY A 154 1.04 10.35 16.69
CA GLY A 154 2.41 10.50 17.17
C GLY A 154 3.37 11.01 16.11
N GLN A 155 4.51 10.34 15.95
CA GLN A 155 5.54 10.69 14.97
C GLN A 155 5.83 9.48 14.08
N LEU A 156 6.13 9.74 12.80
CA LEU A 156 6.55 8.70 11.88
C LEU A 156 8.06 8.71 11.69
N PRO A 157 8.72 7.54 11.68
CA PRO A 157 10.14 7.47 11.37
C PRO A 157 10.39 7.79 9.89
N HIS A 158 11.53 8.40 9.62
CA HIS A 158 12.08 8.60 8.28
C HIS A 158 11.27 9.46 7.31
N VAL A 159 10.20 10.10 7.74
CA VAL A 159 9.39 11.01 6.90
C VAL A 159 8.87 12.19 7.71
N GLN A 160 8.81 13.36 7.06
CA GLN A 160 8.18 14.56 7.61
C GLN A 160 7.05 15.01 6.67
N LEU A 161 5.83 14.98 7.17
CA LEU A 161 4.65 15.35 6.40
C LEU A 161 4.25 16.80 6.73
N THR A 162 4.33 17.68 5.75
CA THR A 162 3.99 19.11 5.93
C THR A 162 2.49 19.39 5.93
N GLN A 163 1.68 18.49 5.38
CA GLN A 163 0.23 18.65 5.24
C GLN A 163 -0.56 17.63 6.07
N ALA A 164 0.06 17.00 7.05
CA ALA A 164 -0.62 16.03 7.90
C ALA A 164 -1.13 16.69 9.19
N THR A 165 -2.27 16.22 9.68
CA THR A 165 -2.78 16.57 11.00
C THR A 165 -2.13 15.66 12.04
N ALA A 166 -1.24 16.20 12.86
CA ALA A 166 -0.62 15.44 13.94
C ALA A 166 -1.57 15.35 15.13
N LEU A 167 -1.79 14.14 15.63
CA LEU A 167 -2.61 13.85 16.81
C LEU A 167 -1.81 13.06 17.85
N PRO A 168 -2.27 13.02 19.10
CA PRO A 168 -1.65 12.22 20.16
C PRO A 168 -1.51 10.74 19.80
N THR A 169 -0.54 10.09 20.43
CA THR A 169 -0.28 8.65 20.31
C THR A 169 -1.43 7.81 20.88
N LEU A 170 -1.48 6.53 20.49
CA LEU A 170 -2.42 5.58 21.11
C LEU A 170 -2.21 5.43 22.62
N ALA A 171 -0.95 5.56 23.11
CA ALA A 171 -0.64 5.55 24.55
C ALA A 171 -1.32 6.70 25.29
N GLU A 172 -1.12 7.93 24.80
CA GLU A 172 -1.74 9.11 25.37
C GLU A 172 -3.27 9.04 25.32
N MET A 173 -3.85 8.50 24.25
CA MET A 173 -5.30 8.29 24.13
C MET A 173 -5.84 7.26 25.13
N LEU A 174 -5.04 6.28 25.56
CA LEU A 174 -5.42 5.33 26.61
C LEU A 174 -5.42 6.00 28.00
N GLU A 175 -4.43 6.85 28.26
CA GLU A 175 -4.31 7.60 29.51
C GLU A 175 -5.37 8.70 29.62
N GLN A 176 -5.68 9.37 28.52
CA GLN A 176 -6.59 10.50 28.45
C GLN A 176 -7.72 10.27 27.45
N PRO A 177 -8.88 9.78 27.88
CA PRO A 177 -10.00 9.47 26.98
C PRO A 177 -10.52 10.62 26.14
N LEU A 178 -10.31 11.88 26.56
CA LEU A 178 -10.69 13.08 25.80
C LEU A 178 -9.92 13.19 24.48
N LEU A 179 -8.69 12.67 24.40
CA LEU A 179 -7.89 12.68 23.18
C LEU A 179 -8.52 11.81 22.08
N LYS A 180 -9.24 10.76 22.44
CA LYS A 180 -10.03 9.96 21.49
C LYS A 180 -11.10 10.80 20.79
N LYS A 181 -11.69 11.76 21.51
CA LYS A 181 -12.66 12.71 20.91
C LYS A 181 -12.01 13.60 19.86
N GLN A 182 -10.77 14.03 20.08
CA GLN A 182 -10.05 14.83 19.08
C GLN A 182 -9.80 14.02 17.78
N LEU A 183 -9.47 12.74 17.91
CA LEU A 183 -9.34 11.87 16.73
C LEU A 183 -10.66 11.81 15.95
N TRP A 184 -11.79 11.55 16.64
CA TRP A 184 -13.10 11.48 15.98
C TRP A 184 -13.50 12.79 15.32
N GLN A 185 -13.18 13.93 15.92
CA GLN A 185 -13.41 15.25 15.32
C GLN A 185 -12.55 15.42 14.06
N ALA A 186 -11.26 15.09 14.13
CA ALA A 186 -10.37 15.17 12.98
C ALA A 186 -10.76 14.26 11.80
N MET A 187 -11.50 13.19 12.05
CA MET A 187 -12.04 12.30 11.01
C MET A 187 -13.31 12.85 10.35
N GLN A 188 -13.97 13.84 10.95
CA GLN A 188 -15.23 14.42 10.46
C GLN A 188 -15.05 15.74 9.73
N ASP A 189 -13.92 16.41 9.96
CA ASP A 189 -13.55 17.68 9.30
C ASP A 189 -12.97 17.43 7.88
#